data_b2dddfa8461574c65b7c4c9f01064285
#
_entry.id   b2dddfa8461574c65b7c4c9f01064285
#
_cell.length_a   1.000
_cell.length_b   1.000
_cell.length_c   1.000
_cell.angle_alpha   90.00
_cell.angle_beta   90.00
_cell.angle_gamma   90.00
#
_symmetry.space_group_name_H-M   'P 1'
#
loop_
_entity.id
_entity.type
_entity.pdbx_description
1 polymer ?
#
loop_
_entity_poly.entity_id
_entity_poly.type
_entity_poly.pdbx_seq_one_letter_code
_entity_poly.pdbx_strand_id
1 'polypeptide(L)'
;MQASYLWKKLFTKKHLIEHYEEKVKDKPSVGLDKVSPRKFEQNLDENIEIIIRKSMNGSYHFTRYKQLLFTKGPTKPPRAICVPTLRDKLTASALNELLVGVYGDKCKTIMPQLVIDDITKKIPMYTHFIKLDVKSFYSSINQDKLIKIIKRKIHKPELRFHVFQGI
;
A
#
# COMPACT_ATOMS: atom_id res chain seq x y z
N MET A 1 11.22 0.04 -16.89
CA MET A 1 9.90 0.09 -17.56
C MET A 1 9.26 1.46 -17.28
N GLN A 2 8.63 2.10 -18.27
CA GLN A 2 8.07 3.44 -18.05
C GLN A 2 6.80 3.38 -17.19
N ALA A 3 6.73 4.23 -16.17
CA ALA A 3 5.60 4.29 -15.22
C ALA A 3 4.23 4.45 -15.91
N SER A 4 4.16 5.24 -16.98
CA SER A 4 2.91 5.45 -17.74
C SER A 4 2.42 4.21 -18.50
N TYR A 5 3.31 3.35 -18.94
CA TYR A 5 2.94 2.07 -19.55
C TYR A 5 2.35 1.12 -18.50
N LEU A 6 3.04 0.98 -17.36
CA LEU A 6 2.55 0.16 -16.24
C LEU A 6 1.19 0.65 -15.73
N TRP A 7 1.03 1.97 -15.59
CA TRP A 7 -0.25 2.55 -15.19
C TRP A 7 -1.40 2.11 -16.09
N LYS A 8 -1.26 2.28 -17.40
CA LYS A 8 -2.29 1.87 -18.35
C LYS A 8 -2.57 0.38 -18.32
N LYS A 9 -1.56 -0.45 -18.04
CA LYS A 9 -1.69 -1.91 -17.93
C LYS A 9 -2.42 -2.31 -16.64
N LEU A 10 -2.07 -1.71 -15.52
CA LEU A 10 -2.59 -2.07 -14.20
C LEU A 10 -4.01 -1.54 -13.92
N PHE A 11 -4.34 -0.36 -14.48
CA PHE A 11 -5.67 0.23 -14.30
C PHE A 11 -6.61 -0.12 -15.45
N THR A 12 -6.71 -1.41 -15.77
CA THR A 12 -7.71 -2.00 -16.67
C THR A 12 -8.74 -2.79 -15.86
N LYS A 13 -9.96 -2.93 -16.40
CA LYS A 13 -11.04 -3.67 -15.74
C LYS A 13 -10.60 -5.10 -15.40
N LYS A 14 -10.04 -5.80 -16.40
CA LYS A 14 -9.56 -7.17 -16.23
C LYS A 14 -8.54 -7.27 -15.09
N HIS A 15 -7.49 -6.45 -15.12
CA HIS A 15 -6.43 -6.52 -14.13
C HIS A 15 -6.93 -6.19 -12.72
N LEU A 16 -7.79 -5.17 -12.56
CA LEU A 16 -8.32 -4.81 -11.23
C LEU A 16 -9.27 -5.87 -10.67
N ILE A 17 -10.01 -6.61 -11.51
CA ILE A 17 -10.81 -7.75 -11.05
C ILE A 17 -9.88 -8.86 -10.55
N GLU A 18 -8.90 -9.28 -11.35
CA GLU A 18 -7.90 -10.28 -10.97
C GLU A 18 -7.17 -9.89 -9.68
N HIS A 19 -6.75 -8.63 -9.59
CA HIS A 19 -6.05 -8.10 -8.43
C HIS A 19 -6.94 -8.05 -7.17
N TYR A 20 -8.24 -7.76 -7.32
CA TYR A 20 -9.19 -7.86 -6.22
C TYR A 20 -9.29 -9.28 -5.69
N GLU A 21 -9.50 -10.27 -6.56
CA GLU A 21 -9.62 -11.68 -6.20
C GLU A 21 -8.36 -12.19 -5.48
N GLU A 22 -7.17 -11.85 -5.98
CA GLU A 22 -5.91 -12.36 -5.45
C GLU A 22 -5.41 -11.65 -4.17
N LYS A 23 -5.65 -10.36 -4.03
CA LYS A 23 -4.96 -9.55 -3.01
C LYS A 23 -5.88 -8.91 -1.97
N VAL A 24 -7.15 -8.70 -2.29
CA VAL A 24 -8.05 -7.89 -1.47
C VAL A 24 -9.18 -8.69 -0.88
N LYS A 25 -9.75 -9.63 -1.61
CA LYS A 25 -10.94 -10.41 -1.26
C LYS A 25 -10.81 -11.13 0.08
N ASP A 26 -9.72 -11.86 0.29
CA ASP A 26 -9.49 -12.65 1.52
C ASP A 26 -9.05 -11.79 2.73
N LYS A 27 -8.96 -10.49 2.54
CA LYS A 27 -8.57 -9.54 3.61
C LYS A 27 -9.67 -8.51 3.81
N PRO A 28 -10.87 -8.92 4.24
CA PRO A 28 -12.00 -8.02 4.33
C PRO A 28 -11.74 -6.87 5.30
N SER A 29 -12.18 -5.69 4.90
CA SER A 29 -12.16 -4.51 5.76
C SER A 29 -13.40 -3.67 5.49
N VAL A 30 -13.96 -3.08 6.54
CA VAL A 30 -15.10 -2.16 6.42
C VAL A 30 -14.61 -0.77 6.83
N GLY A 31 -14.50 0.12 5.87
CA GLY A 31 -14.07 1.50 6.06
C GLY A 31 -15.15 2.40 6.68
N LEU A 32 -14.97 3.70 6.55
CA LEU A 32 -15.96 4.69 7.01
C LEU A 32 -17.26 4.66 6.19
N ASP A 33 -17.19 4.23 4.94
CA ASP A 33 -18.35 4.08 4.05
C ASP A 33 -19.30 2.95 4.45
N LYS A 34 -18.90 2.13 5.42
CA LYS A 34 -19.66 0.96 5.92
C LYS A 34 -20.02 -0.06 4.82
N VAL A 35 -19.31 -0.05 3.69
CA VAL A 35 -19.51 -1.01 2.62
C VAL A 35 -18.87 -2.34 3.02
N SER A 36 -19.73 -3.36 3.16
CA SER A 36 -19.27 -4.73 3.44
C SER A 36 -18.64 -5.36 2.19
N PRO A 37 -17.76 -6.37 2.34
CA PRO A 37 -17.21 -7.13 1.22
C PRO A 37 -18.28 -7.67 0.28
N ARG A 38 -19.33 -8.26 0.82
CA ARG A 38 -20.47 -8.77 0.03
C ARG A 38 -21.13 -7.69 -0.82
N LYS A 39 -21.38 -6.50 -0.23
CA LYS A 39 -21.96 -5.37 -0.98
C LYS A 39 -21.02 -4.81 -2.02
N PHE A 40 -19.70 -4.81 -1.74
CA PHE A 40 -18.68 -4.41 -2.70
C PHE A 40 -18.65 -5.35 -3.90
N GLU A 41 -18.70 -6.67 -3.66
CA GLU A 41 -18.72 -7.71 -4.71
C GLU A 41 -19.97 -7.65 -5.57
N GLN A 42 -21.14 -7.41 -4.98
CA GLN A 42 -22.39 -7.22 -5.73
C GLN A 42 -22.32 -6.08 -6.75
N ASN A 43 -21.48 -5.06 -6.48
CA ASN A 43 -21.28 -3.90 -7.35
C ASN A 43 -19.83 -3.80 -7.82
N LEU A 44 -19.14 -4.93 -7.98
CA LEU A 44 -17.70 -4.97 -8.26
C LEU A 44 -17.36 -4.22 -9.55
N ASP A 45 -18.10 -4.47 -10.61
CA ASP A 45 -17.92 -3.83 -11.92
C ASP A 45 -18.02 -2.30 -11.82
N GLU A 46 -19.07 -1.80 -11.18
CA GLU A 46 -19.27 -0.37 -11.00
C GLU A 46 -18.14 0.26 -10.17
N ASN A 47 -17.75 -0.40 -9.08
CA ASN A 47 -16.66 0.07 -8.23
C ASN A 47 -15.34 0.16 -8.99
N ILE A 48 -15.05 -0.83 -9.84
CA ILE A 48 -13.85 -0.85 -10.67
C ILE A 48 -13.89 0.23 -11.74
N GLU A 49 -15.03 0.43 -12.41
CA GLU A 49 -15.20 1.50 -13.40
C GLU A 49 -15.01 2.89 -12.79
N ILE A 50 -15.49 3.11 -11.56
CA ILE A 50 -15.25 4.35 -10.81
C ILE A 50 -13.76 4.53 -10.54
N ILE A 51 -13.04 3.49 -10.10
CA ILE A 51 -11.59 3.55 -9.87
C ILE A 51 -10.88 3.93 -11.16
N ILE A 52 -11.15 3.21 -12.26
CA ILE A 52 -10.48 3.46 -13.55
C ILE A 52 -10.76 4.89 -14.02
N ARG A 53 -12.02 5.28 -14.13
CA ARG A 53 -12.42 6.60 -14.62
C ARG A 53 -11.77 7.72 -13.82
N LYS A 54 -11.88 7.67 -12.48
CA LYS A 54 -11.32 8.70 -11.61
C LYS A 54 -9.81 8.70 -11.60
N SER A 55 -9.19 7.53 -11.70
CA SER A 55 -7.75 7.43 -11.77
C SER A 55 -7.19 7.95 -13.08
N MET A 56 -7.85 7.67 -14.21
CA MET A 56 -7.39 8.11 -15.52
C MET A 56 -7.52 9.62 -15.74
N ASN A 57 -8.53 10.26 -15.15
CA ASN A 57 -8.73 11.71 -15.25
C ASN A 57 -8.11 12.51 -14.09
N GLY A 58 -7.39 11.85 -13.17
CA GLY A 58 -6.74 12.52 -12.05
C GLY A 58 -7.66 12.97 -10.92
N SER A 59 -8.95 12.58 -10.92
CA SER A 59 -9.93 13.00 -9.91
C SER A 59 -10.19 11.98 -8.80
N TYR A 60 -9.38 10.93 -8.71
CA TYR A 60 -9.49 9.96 -7.63
C TYR A 60 -8.94 10.56 -6.33
N HIS A 61 -9.77 10.57 -5.28
CA HIS A 61 -9.39 10.99 -3.94
C HIS A 61 -9.58 9.84 -2.96
N PHE A 62 -8.53 9.55 -2.20
CA PHE A 62 -8.64 8.61 -1.09
C PHE A 62 -9.55 9.17 -0.01
N THR A 63 -10.41 8.35 0.54
CA THR A 63 -11.31 8.72 1.63
C THR A 63 -10.59 8.67 2.98
N ARG A 64 -11.17 9.31 3.99
CA ARG A 64 -10.64 9.22 5.35
C ARG A 64 -10.68 7.79 5.84
N TYR A 65 -9.64 7.38 6.56
CA TYR A 65 -9.58 6.06 7.17
C TYR A 65 -10.48 5.97 8.41
N LYS A 66 -11.09 4.80 8.60
CA LYS A 66 -11.69 4.43 9.89
C LYS A 66 -10.57 4.09 10.86
N GLN A 67 -10.52 4.80 11.98
CA GLN A 67 -9.50 4.56 12.99
C GLN A 67 -10.02 3.61 14.07
N LEU A 68 -9.28 2.55 14.35
CA LEU A 68 -9.54 1.60 15.42
C LEU A 68 -8.39 1.66 16.43
N LEU A 69 -8.73 1.75 17.72
CA LEU A 69 -7.74 1.78 18.79
C LEU A 69 -7.64 0.40 19.43
N PHE A 70 -6.44 -0.16 19.43
CA PHE A 70 -6.13 -1.44 20.07
C PHE A 70 -5.25 -1.20 21.30
N THR A 71 -5.72 -1.62 22.45
CA THR A 71 -4.94 -1.57 23.69
C THR A 71 -3.81 -2.60 23.67
N LYS A 72 -2.63 -2.18 24.16
CA LYS A 72 -1.43 -3.04 24.29
C LYS A 72 -1.11 -3.37 25.75
N GLY A 73 -2.13 -3.32 26.63
CA GLY A 73 -1.98 -3.47 28.08
C GLY A 73 -2.07 -2.12 28.82
N PRO A 74 -2.11 -2.16 30.15
CA PRO A 74 -2.45 -0.99 30.99
C PRO A 74 -1.41 0.12 30.95
N THR A 75 -0.15 -0.19 30.66
CA THR A 75 0.97 0.78 30.71
C THR A 75 1.41 1.31 29.35
N LYS A 76 0.82 0.81 28.24
CA LYS A 76 1.24 1.21 26.89
C LYS A 76 0.13 1.98 26.18
N PRO A 77 0.47 3.05 25.45
CA PRO A 77 -0.52 3.77 24.66
C PRO A 77 -1.17 2.84 23.63
N PRO A 78 -2.48 3.01 23.35
CA PRO A 78 -3.17 2.20 22.38
C PRO A 78 -2.56 2.39 20.99
N ARG A 79 -2.58 1.31 20.19
CA ARG A 79 -2.19 1.36 18.77
C ARG A 79 -3.37 1.76 17.93
N ALA A 80 -3.26 2.84 17.17
CA ALA A 80 -4.21 3.20 16.16
C ALA A 80 -3.96 2.37 14.88
N ILE A 81 -5.01 1.68 14.41
CA ILE A 81 -5.03 1.00 13.11
C ILE A 81 -5.99 1.76 12.20
N CYS A 82 -5.50 2.19 11.05
CA CYS A 82 -6.28 2.90 10.05
C CYS A 82 -6.80 1.90 9.01
N VAL A 83 -8.12 1.85 8.85
CA VAL A 83 -8.82 0.92 7.95
C VAL A 83 -9.36 1.72 6.76
N PRO A 84 -8.87 1.50 5.54
CA PRO A 84 -9.38 2.12 4.32
C PRO A 84 -10.73 1.53 3.90
N THR A 85 -11.43 2.21 3.00
CA THR A 85 -12.53 1.63 2.25
C THR A 85 -12.02 0.51 1.33
N LEU A 86 -12.88 -0.41 0.91
CA LEU A 86 -12.46 -1.48 -0.01
C LEU A 86 -12.00 -0.92 -1.36
N ARG A 87 -12.64 0.16 -1.83
CA ARG A 87 -12.23 0.85 -3.06
C ARG A 87 -10.84 1.43 -2.93
N ASP A 88 -10.55 2.11 -1.83
CA ASP A 88 -9.23 2.69 -1.55
C ASP A 88 -8.17 1.63 -1.37
N LYS A 89 -8.53 0.52 -0.72
CA LYS A 89 -7.63 -0.61 -0.51
C LYS A 89 -7.21 -1.24 -1.84
N LEU A 90 -8.17 -1.47 -2.74
CA LEU A 90 -7.88 -1.99 -4.08
C LEU A 90 -7.00 -1.02 -4.88
N THR A 91 -7.34 0.27 -4.86
CA THR A 91 -6.56 1.31 -5.55
C THR A 91 -5.14 1.41 -5.00
N ALA A 92 -4.97 1.44 -3.68
CA ALA A 92 -3.65 1.49 -3.03
C ALA A 92 -2.82 0.24 -3.32
N SER A 93 -3.46 -0.94 -3.36
CA SER A 93 -2.79 -2.19 -3.71
C SER A 93 -2.29 -2.20 -5.16
N ALA A 94 -3.09 -1.71 -6.11
CA ALA A 94 -2.68 -1.55 -7.51
C ALA A 94 -1.56 -0.49 -7.67
N LEU A 95 -1.62 0.60 -6.90
CA LEU A 95 -0.53 1.59 -6.84
C LEU A 95 0.76 1.00 -6.28
N ASN A 96 0.68 0.13 -5.28
CA ASN A 96 1.85 -0.56 -4.75
C ASN A 96 2.49 -1.45 -5.82
N GLU A 97 1.69 -2.18 -6.61
CA GLU A 97 2.20 -2.98 -7.74
C GLU A 97 2.90 -2.09 -8.79
N LEU A 98 2.34 -0.92 -9.09
CA LEU A 98 2.99 0.07 -9.95
C LEU A 98 4.35 0.50 -9.40
N LEU A 99 4.42 0.84 -8.11
CA LEU A 99 5.67 1.29 -7.48
C LEU A 99 6.72 0.18 -7.46
N VAL A 100 6.32 -1.05 -7.16
CA VAL A 100 7.21 -2.22 -7.25
C VAL A 100 7.71 -2.42 -8.67
N GLY A 101 6.85 -2.28 -9.68
CA GLY A 101 7.24 -2.37 -11.09
C GLY A 101 8.21 -1.27 -11.55
N VAL A 102 8.08 -0.04 -11.00
CA VAL A 102 8.94 1.10 -11.33
C VAL A 102 10.28 1.08 -10.59
N TYR A 103 10.28 0.67 -9.32
CA TYR A 103 11.47 0.73 -8.46
C TYR A 103 12.19 -0.62 -8.33
N GLY A 104 11.53 -1.72 -8.71
CA GLY A 104 12.10 -3.06 -8.75
C GLY A 104 12.63 -3.51 -7.39
N ASP A 105 13.86 -3.97 -7.36
CA ASP A 105 14.49 -4.57 -6.18
C ASP A 105 14.56 -3.66 -4.95
N LYS A 106 14.51 -2.34 -5.14
CA LYS A 106 14.49 -1.37 -4.04
C LYS A 106 13.22 -1.42 -3.19
N CYS A 107 12.14 -2.02 -3.72
CA CYS A 107 10.86 -2.21 -3.01
C CYS A 107 10.66 -3.66 -2.53
N LYS A 108 11.58 -4.58 -2.83
CA LYS A 108 11.48 -5.96 -2.37
C LYS A 108 11.78 -6.01 -0.88
N THR A 109 10.83 -6.52 -0.11
CA THR A 109 11.05 -6.90 1.28
C THR A 109 11.56 -8.33 1.33
N ILE A 110 12.64 -8.55 2.08
CA ILE A 110 13.14 -9.90 2.34
C ILE A 110 12.17 -10.58 3.31
N MET A 111 11.82 -11.83 3.04
CA MET A 111 10.97 -12.60 3.94
C MET A 111 11.63 -12.71 5.32
N PRO A 112 10.91 -12.46 6.43
CA PRO A 112 11.49 -12.50 7.78
C PRO A 112 12.20 -13.81 8.09
N GLN A 113 11.69 -14.94 7.58
CA GLN A 113 12.31 -16.26 7.75
C GLN A 113 13.71 -16.32 7.15
N LEU A 114 13.90 -15.79 5.95
CA LEU A 114 15.22 -15.75 5.30
C LEU A 114 16.21 -14.85 6.06
N VAL A 115 15.71 -13.75 6.66
CA VAL A 115 16.54 -12.90 7.51
C VAL A 115 16.95 -13.63 8.78
N ILE A 116 16.04 -14.37 9.40
CA ILE A 116 16.32 -15.18 10.60
C ILE A 116 17.35 -16.25 10.28
N ASP A 117 17.20 -16.97 9.17
CA ASP A 117 18.15 -18.01 8.73
C ASP A 117 19.54 -17.43 8.48
N ASP A 118 19.63 -16.29 7.82
CA ASP A 118 20.91 -15.59 7.57
C ASP A 118 21.57 -15.15 8.88
N ILE A 119 20.80 -14.58 9.79
CA ILE A 119 21.30 -14.18 11.12
C ILE A 119 21.77 -15.41 11.89
N THR A 120 20.99 -16.50 11.93
CA THR A 120 21.34 -17.72 12.67
C THR A 120 22.66 -18.31 12.18
N LYS A 121 22.92 -18.31 10.87
CA LYS A 121 24.18 -18.75 10.29
C LYS A 121 25.37 -17.86 10.66
N LYS A 122 25.13 -16.57 10.87
CA LYS A 122 26.16 -15.59 11.21
C LYS A 122 26.45 -15.45 12.70
N ILE A 123 25.50 -15.82 13.57
CA ILE A 123 25.66 -15.74 15.03
C ILE A 123 26.99 -16.32 15.54
N PRO A 124 27.44 -17.53 15.12
CA PRO A 124 28.70 -18.09 15.61
C PRO A 124 29.97 -17.30 15.21
N MET A 125 29.85 -16.39 14.24
CA MET A 125 30.97 -15.58 13.74
C MET A 125 31.21 -14.29 14.53
N TYR A 126 30.27 -13.92 15.43
CA TYR A 126 30.29 -12.65 16.14
C TYR A 126 30.10 -12.85 17.65
N THR A 127 30.80 -12.06 18.43
CA THR A 127 30.73 -12.08 19.91
C THR A 127 29.70 -11.11 20.46
N HIS A 128 29.27 -10.12 19.69
CA HIS A 128 28.37 -9.08 20.12
C HIS A 128 27.29 -8.76 19.08
N PHE A 129 26.10 -8.36 19.53
CA PHE A 129 24.99 -7.97 18.64
C PHE A 129 24.42 -6.63 19.05
N ILE A 130 24.04 -5.84 18.06
CA ILE A 130 23.31 -4.59 18.27
C ILE A 130 21.94 -4.74 17.59
N LYS A 131 20.85 -4.59 18.35
CA LYS A 131 19.49 -4.53 17.83
C LYS A 131 19.05 -3.07 17.78
N LEU A 132 18.76 -2.58 16.59
CA LEU A 132 18.24 -1.22 16.35
C LEU A 132 16.80 -1.30 15.86
N ASP A 133 15.99 -0.34 16.28
CA ASP A 133 14.61 -0.17 15.81
C ASP A 133 14.34 1.33 15.58
N VAL A 134 13.56 1.62 14.55
CA VAL A 134 13.18 2.99 14.21
C VAL A 134 11.91 3.36 14.93
N LYS A 135 12.00 4.27 15.90
CA LYS A 135 10.83 4.78 16.61
C LYS A 135 9.88 5.46 15.65
N SER A 136 8.62 5.04 15.68
CA SER A 136 7.54 5.64 14.87
C SER A 136 7.87 5.72 13.37
N PHE A 137 8.38 4.63 12.80
CA PHE A 137 8.93 4.57 11.43
C PHE A 137 8.08 5.34 10.40
N TYR A 138 6.79 5.02 10.29
CA TYR A 138 5.94 5.64 9.26
C TYR A 138 5.75 7.15 9.45
N SER A 139 5.57 7.61 10.67
CA SER A 139 5.41 9.04 10.96
C SER A 139 6.72 9.83 10.94
N SER A 140 7.87 9.14 10.96
CA SER A 140 9.19 9.76 10.84
C SER A 140 9.68 9.93 9.40
N ILE A 141 8.96 9.36 8.43
CA ILE A 141 9.32 9.50 7.01
C ILE A 141 9.18 10.96 6.58
N ASN A 142 10.26 11.52 6.06
CA ASN A 142 10.23 12.85 5.47
C ASN A 142 9.52 12.78 4.10
N GLN A 143 8.28 13.28 4.06
CA GLN A 143 7.42 13.21 2.89
C GLN A 143 8.02 13.98 1.69
N ASP A 144 8.66 15.13 1.91
CA ASP A 144 9.26 15.91 0.82
C ASP A 144 10.41 15.16 0.14
N LYS A 145 11.25 14.47 0.93
CA LYS A 145 12.31 13.62 0.40
C LYS A 145 11.74 12.44 -0.38
N LEU A 146 10.71 11.79 0.15
CA LEU A 146 10.03 10.68 -0.52
C LEU A 146 9.42 11.13 -1.85
N ILE A 147 8.71 12.26 -1.85
CA ILE A 147 8.13 12.88 -3.05
C ILE A 147 9.21 13.19 -4.10
N LYS A 148 10.36 13.74 -3.69
CA LYS A 148 11.49 14.00 -4.60
C LYS A 148 12.02 12.71 -5.23
N ILE A 149 12.10 11.62 -4.47
CA ILE A 149 12.53 10.31 -5.00
C ILE A 149 11.50 9.79 -6.01
N ILE A 150 10.21 9.87 -5.70
CA ILE A 150 9.14 9.42 -6.58
C ILE A 150 9.12 10.22 -7.90
N LYS A 151 9.31 11.54 -7.81
CA LYS A 151 9.37 12.44 -8.99
C LYS A 151 10.49 12.10 -9.97
N ARG A 152 11.57 11.45 -9.55
CA ARG A 152 12.67 11.06 -10.44
C ARG A 152 12.30 10.03 -11.50
N LYS A 153 11.33 9.16 -11.21
CA LYS A 153 10.90 8.08 -12.13
C LYS A 153 9.46 8.22 -12.61
N ILE A 154 8.62 8.94 -11.86
CA ILE A 154 7.22 9.18 -12.21
C ILE A 154 7.09 10.63 -12.66
N HIS A 155 7.01 10.85 -13.97
CA HIS A 155 7.03 12.19 -14.56
C HIS A 155 5.64 12.76 -14.83
N LYS A 156 4.63 11.92 -15.08
CA LYS A 156 3.27 12.35 -15.38
C LYS A 156 2.58 12.95 -14.14
N PRO A 157 2.03 14.17 -14.23
CA PRO A 157 1.37 14.83 -13.10
C PRO A 157 0.22 14.01 -12.50
N GLU A 158 -0.60 13.39 -13.34
CA GLU A 158 -1.76 12.59 -12.93
C GLU A 158 -1.32 11.41 -12.04
N LEU A 159 -0.28 10.69 -12.45
CA LEU A 159 0.28 9.58 -11.69
C LEU A 159 0.89 10.03 -10.36
N ARG A 160 1.54 11.19 -10.33
CA ARG A 160 2.11 11.75 -9.11
C ARG A 160 1.03 12.06 -8.09
N PHE A 161 -0.08 12.64 -8.55
CA PHE A 161 -1.19 13.02 -7.68
C PHE A 161 -1.75 11.82 -6.90
N HIS A 162 -1.96 10.69 -7.57
CA HIS A 162 -2.46 9.47 -6.91
C HIS A 162 -1.47 8.88 -5.93
N VAL A 163 -0.19 8.82 -6.30
CA VAL A 163 0.87 8.30 -5.41
C VAL A 163 1.01 9.17 -4.16
N PHE A 164 0.88 10.49 -4.28
CA PHE A 164 1.04 11.41 -3.15
C PHE A 164 -0.16 11.45 -2.21
N GLN A 165 -1.35 11.11 -2.68
CA GLN A 165 -2.51 10.98 -1.80
C GLN A 165 -2.54 9.66 -1.01
N GLY A 166 -1.84 8.64 -1.48
CA GLY A 166 -1.74 7.34 -0.81
C GLY A 166 -0.63 7.24 0.22
N ILE A 167 0.19 8.29 0.34
CA ILE A 167 1.28 8.42 1.32
C ILE A 167 0.83 9.30 2.49
#